data_9d23828a2ab0539821fdb114669a243b
#
_entry.id   9d23828a2ab0539821fdb114669a243b
#
_cell.length_a   1.000
_cell.length_b   1.000
_cell.length_c   1.000
_cell.angle_alpha   90.00
_cell.angle_beta   90.00
_cell.angle_gamma   90.00
#
_symmetry.space_group_name_H-M   'P 1'
#
loop_
_entity.id
_entity.type
_entity.pdbx_description
1 polymer ?
#
loop_
_entity_poly.entity_id
_entity_poly.type
_entity_poly.pdbx_seq_one_letter_code
_entity_poly.pdbx_strand_id
1 'polypeptide(L)'
;MKSEITISELANLMNVSVHQIRYFEEKGVLGPAYTDNNQYRMYNIEQVYQLAHILLLRKLGVSVQSINDCMTSYSADQYQQLLHHSLRELDAELLRLNELQHFIKKVLHEQQNFNSQSNQYHIKRRDTTYFASWIEMDSHTKLNAKLLAEQAKRVPNLFESDIHYIYDGSSTISLCLETQGPGDFPLPGGNYLSMQSLIHEDDELKQMIEQLYDYVAAQSYTIAGPLILIERSYLSLFSKNELYYELQFLIESATKSERRNHHDCSTDNN
;
A
#
# COMPACT_ATOMS: atom_id res chain seq x y z
N MET A 1 49.21 0.73 -38.03
CA MET A 1 47.83 0.28 -37.77
C MET A 1 47.06 1.53 -37.37
N LYS A 2 45.85 1.76 -37.91
CA LYS A 2 45.00 2.85 -37.45
C LYS A 2 44.58 2.49 -35.99
N SER A 3 44.78 3.43 -35.08
CA SER A 3 44.47 3.28 -33.65
C SER A 3 43.06 3.80 -33.30
N GLU A 4 42.38 4.37 -34.30
CA GLU A 4 41.07 5.02 -34.17
C GLU A 4 39.98 4.12 -34.75
N ILE A 5 38.77 4.27 -34.21
CA ILE A 5 37.56 3.54 -34.58
C ILE A 5 36.51 4.50 -35.14
N THR A 6 35.58 3.99 -35.94
CA THR A 6 34.43 4.71 -36.48
C THR A 6 33.33 4.84 -35.43
N ILE A 7 32.34 5.71 -35.70
CA ILE A 7 31.16 5.88 -34.83
C ILE A 7 30.40 4.56 -34.64
N SER A 8 30.32 3.72 -35.66
CA SER A 8 29.63 2.42 -35.57
C SER A 8 30.40 1.43 -34.70
N GLU A 9 31.73 1.42 -34.79
CA GLU A 9 32.57 0.58 -33.92
C GLU A 9 32.51 1.07 -32.45
N LEU A 10 32.55 2.39 -32.25
CA LEU A 10 32.38 2.97 -30.90
C LEU A 10 30.99 2.63 -30.32
N ALA A 11 29.93 2.73 -31.11
CA ALA A 11 28.58 2.38 -30.67
C ALA A 11 28.48 0.91 -30.25
N ASN A 12 29.05 0.01 -31.06
CA ASN A 12 29.11 -1.43 -30.76
C ASN A 12 29.94 -1.69 -29.48
N LEU A 13 31.13 -1.10 -29.37
CA LEU A 13 32.02 -1.26 -28.20
C LEU A 13 31.32 -0.86 -26.90
N MET A 14 30.59 0.25 -26.92
CA MET A 14 29.97 0.85 -25.75
C MET A 14 28.51 0.40 -25.53
N ASN A 15 28.00 -0.50 -26.40
CA ASN A 15 26.61 -0.99 -26.39
C ASN A 15 25.57 0.14 -26.37
N VAL A 16 25.76 1.13 -27.23
CA VAL A 16 24.85 2.26 -27.44
C VAL A 16 24.50 2.43 -28.90
N SER A 17 23.47 3.20 -29.21
CA SER A 17 23.13 3.50 -30.61
C SER A 17 24.02 4.62 -31.16
N VAL A 18 24.26 4.59 -32.46
CA VAL A 18 24.93 5.69 -33.18
C VAL A 18 24.18 7.00 -33.01
N HIS A 19 22.84 6.95 -32.91
CA HIS A 19 22.01 8.13 -32.63
C HIS A 19 22.31 8.75 -31.25
N GLN A 20 22.54 7.92 -30.23
CA GLN A 20 22.88 8.38 -28.92
C GLN A 20 24.28 9.07 -28.87
N ILE A 21 25.25 8.55 -29.61
CA ILE A 21 26.56 9.20 -29.73
C ILE A 21 26.41 10.57 -30.43
N ARG A 22 25.66 10.64 -31.55
CA ARG A 22 25.39 11.92 -32.25
C ARG A 22 24.67 12.92 -31.32
N TYR A 23 23.74 12.47 -30.53
CA TYR A 23 23.06 13.31 -29.57
C TYR A 23 24.04 13.91 -28.52
N PHE A 24 25.00 13.12 -28.03
CA PHE A 24 26.05 13.63 -27.15
C PHE A 24 26.97 14.63 -27.84
N GLU A 25 27.27 14.42 -29.12
CA GLU A 25 28.03 15.38 -29.94
C GLU A 25 27.23 16.69 -30.11
N GLU A 26 25.95 16.61 -30.45
CA GLU A 26 25.08 17.80 -30.61
C GLU A 26 24.98 18.60 -29.32
N LYS A 27 25.01 17.94 -28.18
CA LYS A 27 25.03 18.59 -26.85
C LYS A 27 26.41 19.07 -26.41
N GLY A 28 27.44 18.81 -27.18
CA GLY A 28 28.83 19.26 -26.93
C GLY A 28 29.51 18.55 -25.74
N VAL A 29 28.96 17.40 -25.29
CA VAL A 29 29.56 16.62 -24.19
C VAL A 29 30.53 15.53 -24.68
N LEU A 30 30.50 15.23 -25.97
CA LEU A 30 31.42 14.34 -26.66
C LEU A 30 31.80 15.00 -27.97
N GLY A 31 32.97 14.68 -28.52
CA GLY A 31 33.35 15.06 -29.87
C GLY A 31 34.23 13.99 -30.51
N PRO A 32 34.29 13.84 -31.83
CA PRO A 32 35.25 12.97 -32.46
C PRO A 32 36.68 13.50 -32.26
N ALA A 33 37.66 12.61 -32.29
CA ALA A 33 39.06 12.98 -32.22
C ALA A 33 39.44 13.81 -33.45
N TYR A 34 38.95 13.39 -34.62
CA TYR A 34 39.05 14.14 -35.87
C TYR A 34 38.02 13.60 -36.88
N THR A 35 37.84 14.32 -37.98
CA THR A 35 37.10 13.85 -39.16
C THR A 35 38.11 13.56 -40.27
N ASP A 36 38.08 12.35 -40.83
CA ASP A 36 39.01 11.95 -41.88
C ASP A 36 38.72 12.61 -43.24
N ASN A 37 39.58 12.36 -44.24
CA ASN A 37 39.44 12.94 -45.57
C ASN A 37 38.13 12.53 -46.29
N ASN A 38 37.49 11.43 -45.85
CA ASN A 38 36.22 10.94 -46.37
C ASN A 38 35.04 11.42 -45.52
N GLN A 39 35.25 12.38 -44.62
CA GLN A 39 34.27 12.93 -43.69
C GLN A 39 33.72 11.91 -42.64
N TYR A 40 34.43 10.81 -42.41
CA TYR A 40 34.10 9.90 -41.32
C TYR A 40 34.65 10.44 -40.01
N ARG A 41 33.76 10.44 -38.96
CA ARG A 41 34.15 10.74 -37.57
C ARG A 41 34.97 9.60 -37.01
N MET A 42 36.15 9.93 -36.48
CA MET A 42 37.10 8.97 -35.94
C MET A 42 37.26 9.24 -34.42
N TYR A 43 37.31 8.17 -33.65
CA TYR A 43 37.38 8.20 -32.20
C TYR A 43 38.58 7.39 -31.74
N ASN A 44 39.36 7.95 -30.85
CA ASN A 44 40.50 7.27 -30.20
C ASN A 44 40.13 6.82 -28.75
N ILE A 45 41.09 6.31 -28.04
CA ILE A 45 40.90 5.82 -26.64
C ILE A 45 40.35 6.87 -25.67
N GLU A 46 40.72 8.14 -25.88
CA GLU A 46 40.23 9.24 -25.01
C GLU A 46 38.75 9.42 -25.15
N GLN A 47 38.21 9.35 -26.35
CA GLN A 47 36.76 9.43 -26.58
C GLN A 47 36.02 8.22 -26.09
N VAL A 48 36.64 7.02 -26.09
CA VAL A 48 36.06 5.83 -25.42
C VAL A 48 35.91 6.07 -23.93
N TYR A 49 36.94 6.57 -23.25
CA TYR A 49 36.84 6.89 -21.81
C TYR A 49 35.89 8.05 -21.55
N GLN A 50 35.86 9.08 -22.38
CA GLN A 50 34.92 10.18 -22.28
C GLN A 50 33.47 9.69 -22.37
N LEU A 51 33.17 8.86 -23.35
CA LEU A 51 31.84 8.25 -23.49
C LEU A 51 31.49 7.35 -22.32
N ALA A 52 32.42 6.55 -21.83
CA ALA A 52 32.21 5.73 -20.64
C ALA A 52 31.83 6.60 -19.42
N HIS A 53 32.52 7.73 -19.22
CA HIS A 53 32.22 8.68 -18.14
C HIS A 53 30.83 9.33 -18.32
N ILE A 54 30.49 9.75 -19.53
CA ILE A 54 29.13 10.27 -19.86
C ILE A 54 28.06 9.24 -19.53
N LEU A 55 28.24 7.99 -19.95
CA LEU A 55 27.27 6.92 -19.69
C LEU A 55 27.11 6.62 -18.20
N LEU A 56 28.22 6.66 -17.43
CA LEU A 56 28.17 6.52 -15.99
C LEU A 56 27.36 7.64 -15.33
N LEU A 57 27.63 8.90 -15.68
CA LEU A 57 26.88 10.05 -15.16
C LEU A 57 25.40 9.98 -15.52
N ARG A 58 25.08 9.55 -16.75
CA ARG A 58 23.68 9.31 -17.17
C ARG A 58 22.99 8.24 -16.33
N LYS A 59 23.70 7.16 -15.98
CA LYS A 59 23.18 6.09 -15.11
C LYS A 59 22.92 6.60 -13.70
N LEU A 60 23.66 7.59 -13.23
CA LEU A 60 23.46 8.25 -11.93
C LEU A 60 22.37 9.35 -11.96
N GLY A 61 21.64 9.49 -13.07
CA GLY A 61 20.57 10.47 -13.20
C GLY A 61 20.99 11.87 -13.65
N VAL A 62 22.30 12.11 -13.87
CA VAL A 62 22.78 13.44 -14.30
C VAL A 62 22.21 13.80 -15.68
N SER A 63 21.66 14.99 -15.83
CA SER A 63 21.17 15.48 -17.13
C SER A 63 22.33 15.68 -18.11
N VAL A 64 22.07 15.50 -19.43
CA VAL A 64 23.12 15.71 -20.43
C VAL A 64 23.65 17.15 -20.40
N GLN A 65 22.79 18.11 -20.07
CA GLN A 65 23.18 19.51 -19.95
C GLN A 65 24.20 19.75 -18.81
N SER A 66 24.06 19.00 -17.71
CA SER A 66 24.95 19.12 -16.54
C SER A 66 26.22 18.27 -16.64
N ILE A 67 26.30 17.34 -17.62
CA ILE A 67 27.44 16.43 -17.75
C ILE A 67 28.73 17.20 -18.02
N ASN A 68 28.67 18.22 -18.88
CA ASN A 68 29.86 19.01 -19.19
C ASN A 68 30.47 19.66 -17.95
N ASP A 69 29.63 20.23 -17.09
CA ASP A 69 30.06 20.84 -15.82
C ASP A 69 30.63 19.78 -14.87
N CYS A 70 29.98 18.61 -14.79
CA CYS A 70 30.52 17.50 -14.00
C CYS A 70 31.92 17.09 -14.45
N MET A 71 32.10 16.91 -15.78
CA MET A 71 33.37 16.43 -16.33
C MET A 71 34.51 17.45 -16.28
N THR A 72 34.19 18.75 -16.29
CA THR A 72 35.19 19.82 -16.36
C THR A 72 35.53 20.45 -14.98
N SER A 73 34.55 20.47 -14.05
CA SER A 73 34.67 21.26 -12.83
C SER A 73 34.53 20.49 -11.51
N TYR A 74 33.99 19.26 -11.52
CA TYR A 74 33.75 18.52 -10.28
C TYR A 74 35.05 18.04 -9.64
N SER A 75 35.18 18.31 -8.34
CA SER A 75 36.18 17.71 -7.48
C SER A 75 35.78 16.26 -7.08
N ALA A 76 36.73 15.52 -6.53
CA ALA A 76 36.45 14.18 -5.98
C ALA A 76 35.32 14.19 -4.94
N ASP A 77 35.27 15.21 -4.08
CA ASP A 77 34.25 15.37 -3.05
C ASP A 77 32.85 15.61 -3.66
N GLN A 78 32.78 16.38 -4.76
CA GLN A 78 31.52 16.60 -5.46
C GLN A 78 31.02 15.33 -6.15
N TYR A 79 31.90 14.51 -6.68
CA TYR A 79 31.52 13.19 -7.20
C TYR A 79 31.04 12.25 -6.08
N GLN A 80 31.66 12.26 -4.91
CA GLN A 80 31.18 11.51 -3.75
C GLN A 80 29.78 11.96 -3.31
N GLN A 81 29.54 13.27 -3.25
CA GLN A 81 28.21 13.81 -2.94
C GLN A 81 27.14 13.40 -3.97
N LEU A 82 27.49 13.42 -5.26
CA LEU A 82 26.61 12.94 -6.34
C LEU A 82 26.25 11.47 -6.15
N LEU A 83 27.24 10.61 -5.89
CA LEU A 83 27.02 9.18 -5.65
C LEU A 83 26.14 8.93 -4.42
N HIS A 84 26.39 9.63 -3.32
CA HIS A 84 25.57 9.54 -2.11
C HIS A 84 24.13 10.03 -2.34
N HIS A 85 23.98 11.08 -3.17
CA HIS A 85 22.63 11.55 -3.53
C HIS A 85 21.88 10.50 -4.33
N SER A 86 22.49 9.95 -5.40
CA SER A 86 21.90 8.90 -6.21
C SER A 86 21.58 7.64 -5.40
N LEU A 87 22.41 7.29 -4.43
CA LEU A 87 22.15 6.15 -3.54
C LEU A 87 20.89 6.39 -2.68
N ARG A 88 20.76 7.58 -2.08
CA ARG A 88 19.55 7.92 -1.29
C ARG A 88 18.28 7.91 -2.12
N GLU A 89 18.33 8.39 -3.37
CA GLU A 89 17.18 8.35 -4.28
C GLU A 89 16.78 6.90 -4.61
N LEU A 90 17.78 6.03 -4.85
CA LEU A 90 17.53 4.61 -5.09
C LEU A 90 16.94 3.91 -3.86
N ASP A 91 17.45 4.20 -2.66
CA ASP A 91 16.91 3.64 -1.40
C ASP A 91 15.45 4.07 -1.18
N ALA A 92 15.13 5.33 -1.45
CA ALA A 92 13.77 5.84 -1.35
C ALA A 92 12.83 5.16 -2.38
N GLU A 93 13.30 4.95 -3.61
CA GLU A 93 12.53 4.26 -4.64
C GLU A 93 12.33 2.77 -4.32
N LEU A 94 13.35 2.10 -3.77
CA LEU A 94 13.23 0.72 -3.29
C LEU A 94 12.20 0.59 -2.17
N LEU A 95 12.19 1.54 -1.22
CA LEU A 95 11.19 1.57 -0.15
C LEU A 95 9.79 1.71 -0.75
N ARG A 96 9.59 2.68 -1.64
CA ARG A 96 8.30 2.90 -2.33
C ARG A 96 7.83 1.65 -3.10
N LEU A 97 8.72 0.98 -3.81
CA LEU A 97 8.39 -0.24 -4.56
C LEU A 97 8.04 -1.40 -3.63
N ASN A 98 8.70 -1.53 -2.48
CA ASN A 98 8.39 -2.53 -1.47
C ASN A 98 7.00 -2.28 -0.85
N GLU A 99 6.66 -1.05 -0.52
CA GLU A 99 5.33 -0.66 -0.03
C GLU A 99 4.24 -1.01 -1.04
N LEU A 100 4.44 -0.64 -2.31
CA LEU A 100 3.52 -0.98 -3.40
C LEU A 100 3.37 -2.50 -3.56
N GLN A 101 4.46 -3.27 -3.48
CA GLN A 101 4.41 -4.73 -3.55
C GLN A 101 3.59 -5.32 -2.40
N HIS A 102 3.77 -4.80 -1.17
CA HIS A 102 2.98 -5.22 -0.01
C HIS A 102 1.50 -4.93 -0.21
N PHE A 103 1.16 -3.73 -0.68
CA PHE A 103 -0.22 -3.36 -0.99
C PHE A 103 -0.84 -4.28 -2.04
N ILE A 104 -0.16 -4.55 -3.15
CA ILE A 104 -0.66 -5.47 -4.19
C ILE A 104 -0.91 -6.88 -3.60
N LYS A 105 0.01 -7.39 -2.77
CA LYS A 105 -0.17 -8.69 -2.10
C LYS A 105 -1.38 -8.68 -1.16
N LYS A 106 -1.57 -7.61 -0.39
CA LYS A 106 -2.75 -7.40 0.46
C LYS A 106 -4.03 -7.48 -0.38
N VAL A 107 -4.12 -6.68 -1.45
CA VAL A 107 -5.30 -6.63 -2.33
C VAL A 107 -5.65 -8.01 -2.90
N LEU A 108 -4.67 -8.73 -3.42
CA LEU A 108 -4.87 -10.08 -3.98
C LEU A 108 -5.32 -11.08 -2.91
N HIS A 109 -4.73 -11.02 -1.72
CA HIS A 109 -5.08 -11.89 -0.60
C HIS A 109 -6.51 -11.63 -0.11
N GLU A 110 -6.87 -10.37 0.10
CA GLU A 110 -8.21 -9.99 0.55
C GLU A 110 -9.28 -10.35 -0.48
N GLN A 111 -9.00 -10.17 -1.77
CA GLN A 111 -9.91 -10.56 -2.83
C GLN A 111 -10.15 -12.09 -2.86
N GLN A 112 -9.10 -12.89 -2.67
CA GLN A 112 -9.23 -14.35 -2.58
C GLN A 112 -10.02 -14.78 -1.34
N ASN A 113 -9.74 -14.17 -0.18
CA ASN A 113 -10.47 -14.44 1.06
C ASN A 113 -11.95 -14.10 0.89
N PHE A 114 -12.25 -12.95 0.32
CA PHE A 114 -13.61 -12.52 0.07
C PHE A 114 -14.37 -13.53 -0.82
N ASN A 115 -13.79 -13.93 -1.95
CA ASN A 115 -14.41 -14.89 -2.86
C ASN A 115 -14.73 -16.25 -2.20
N SER A 116 -13.91 -16.67 -1.23
CA SER A 116 -14.08 -17.94 -0.53
C SER A 116 -15.04 -17.87 0.66
N GLN A 117 -15.27 -16.68 1.24
CA GLN A 117 -15.98 -16.48 2.51
C GLN A 117 -17.20 -15.58 2.40
N SER A 118 -17.49 -15.03 1.22
CA SER A 118 -18.61 -14.12 1.00
C SER A 118 -19.95 -14.78 1.37
N ASN A 119 -20.81 -14.02 2.04
CA ASN A 119 -22.13 -14.45 2.52
C ASN A 119 -22.11 -15.67 3.46
N GLN A 120 -21.00 -15.90 4.15
CA GLN A 120 -20.85 -16.95 5.15
C GLN A 120 -20.46 -16.35 6.50
N TYR A 121 -20.93 -17.01 7.58
CA TYR A 121 -20.57 -16.63 8.94
C TYR A 121 -19.28 -17.34 9.35
N HIS A 122 -18.31 -16.57 9.82
CA HIS A 122 -17.01 -17.08 10.27
C HIS A 122 -16.68 -16.55 11.67
N ILE A 123 -16.04 -17.37 12.49
CA ILE A 123 -15.46 -16.92 13.74
C ILE A 123 -13.96 -16.78 13.53
N LYS A 124 -13.48 -15.55 13.69
CA LYS A 124 -12.05 -15.20 13.58
C LYS A 124 -11.53 -14.79 14.97
N ARG A 125 -10.41 -15.37 15.39
CA ARG A 125 -9.71 -14.87 16.56
C ARG A 125 -8.85 -13.68 16.18
N ARG A 126 -8.99 -12.59 16.92
CA ARG A 126 -8.18 -11.37 16.76
C ARG A 126 -7.42 -11.08 18.04
N ASP A 127 -6.22 -10.50 17.88
CA ASP A 127 -5.50 -9.87 18.97
C ASP A 127 -6.06 -8.47 19.23
N THR A 128 -5.67 -7.87 20.37
CA THR A 128 -6.05 -6.48 20.65
C THR A 128 -5.50 -5.57 19.56
N THR A 129 -6.37 -4.79 18.96
CA THR A 129 -6.06 -3.85 17.87
C THR A 129 -6.36 -2.43 18.33
N TYR A 130 -5.52 -1.48 17.96
CA TYR A 130 -5.67 -0.07 18.32
C TYR A 130 -6.15 0.74 17.12
N PHE A 131 -7.02 1.71 17.41
CA PHE A 131 -7.64 2.54 16.38
C PHE A 131 -7.49 4.02 16.70
N ALA A 132 -7.25 4.82 15.67
CA ALA A 132 -7.35 6.27 15.73
C ALA A 132 -8.67 6.71 15.09
N SER A 133 -9.44 7.51 15.83
CA SER A 133 -10.65 8.14 15.30
C SER A 133 -10.27 9.20 14.29
N TRP A 134 -10.87 9.10 13.12
CA TRP A 134 -10.62 10.00 12.00
C TRP A 134 -11.79 10.96 11.76
N ILE A 135 -13.01 10.45 11.74
CA ILE A 135 -14.25 11.21 11.60
C ILE A 135 -15.25 10.70 12.63
N GLU A 136 -15.91 11.62 13.32
CA GLU A 136 -17.11 11.34 14.10
C GLU A 136 -18.32 11.94 13.41
N MET A 137 -19.37 11.17 13.22
CA MET A 137 -20.57 11.61 12.54
C MET A 137 -21.83 11.05 13.22
N ASP A 138 -22.92 11.76 13.11
CA ASP A 138 -24.23 11.27 13.54
C ASP A 138 -24.64 10.06 12.69
N SER A 139 -25.28 9.05 13.32
CA SER A 139 -25.69 7.80 12.68
C SER A 139 -26.65 7.99 11.51
N HIS A 140 -27.32 9.15 11.42
CA HIS A 140 -28.18 9.53 10.30
C HIS A 140 -27.47 10.30 9.20
N THR A 141 -26.22 10.71 9.43
CA THR A 141 -25.40 11.45 8.46
C THR A 141 -24.72 10.47 7.51
N LYS A 142 -24.82 10.74 6.20
CA LYS A 142 -24.08 9.97 5.20
C LYS A 142 -22.70 10.58 4.95
N LEU A 143 -21.70 9.72 4.87
CA LEU A 143 -20.36 10.13 4.43
C LEU A 143 -20.50 10.76 3.03
N ASN A 144 -19.93 11.95 2.84
CA ASN A 144 -19.99 12.65 1.58
C ASN A 144 -18.62 13.18 1.14
N ALA A 145 -18.49 13.49 -0.14
CA ALA A 145 -17.22 13.88 -0.74
C ALA A 145 -16.60 15.14 -0.11
N LYS A 146 -17.42 16.07 0.40
CA LYS A 146 -16.94 17.28 1.05
C LYS A 146 -16.28 16.96 2.39
N LEU A 147 -16.94 16.14 3.21
CA LEU A 147 -16.41 15.69 4.51
C LEU A 147 -15.12 14.90 4.32
N LEU A 148 -15.09 13.96 3.36
CA LEU A 148 -13.88 13.25 2.98
C LEU A 148 -12.75 14.18 2.55
N ALA A 149 -13.02 15.14 1.68
CA ALA A 149 -12.01 16.06 1.18
C ALA A 149 -11.41 16.94 2.28
N GLU A 150 -12.21 17.35 3.26
CA GLU A 150 -11.75 18.12 4.41
C GLU A 150 -10.84 17.30 5.34
N GLN A 151 -11.11 16.01 5.49
CA GLN A 151 -10.39 15.11 6.40
C GLN A 151 -9.25 14.34 5.72
N ALA A 152 -9.34 14.04 4.42
CA ALA A 152 -8.35 13.26 3.69
C ALA A 152 -6.92 13.83 3.72
N LYS A 153 -6.76 15.13 3.92
CA LYS A 153 -5.45 15.80 4.08
C LYS A 153 -4.67 15.30 5.31
N ARG A 154 -5.34 14.63 6.24
CA ARG A 154 -4.74 14.14 7.50
C ARG A 154 -4.31 12.67 7.42
N VAL A 155 -4.74 11.96 6.39
CA VAL A 155 -4.50 10.52 6.25
C VAL A 155 -3.85 10.25 4.89
N PRO A 156 -2.54 10.04 4.85
CA PRO A 156 -1.90 9.59 3.62
C PRO A 156 -2.42 8.20 3.23
N ASN A 157 -2.57 7.98 1.93
CA ASN A 157 -2.97 6.68 1.36
C ASN A 157 -4.28 6.11 1.93
N LEU A 158 -5.25 7.01 2.24
CA LEU A 158 -6.52 6.62 2.85
C LEU A 158 -7.21 5.45 2.12
N PHE A 159 -7.21 5.47 0.79
CA PHE A 159 -7.89 4.46 -0.03
C PHE A 159 -7.12 3.13 -0.17
N GLU A 160 -5.95 3.02 0.43
CA GLU A 160 -5.19 1.78 0.58
C GLU A 160 -5.43 1.11 1.94
N SER A 161 -6.17 1.78 2.82
CA SER A 161 -6.46 1.35 4.19
C SER A 161 -7.88 0.81 4.32
N ASP A 162 -8.08 -0.10 5.27
CA ASP A 162 -9.40 -0.53 5.70
C ASP A 162 -10.02 0.59 6.54
N ILE A 163 -11.24 1.03 6.20
CA ILE A 163 -11.98 2.02 6.97
C ILE A 163 -12.92 1.28 7.91
N HIS A 164 -12.79 1.52 9.21
CA HIS A 164 -13.59 0.90 10.25
C HIS A 164 -14.67 1.87 10.73
N TYR A 165 -15.93 1.51 10.56
CA TYR A 165 -17.06 2.21 11.14
C TYR A 165 -17.43 1.49 12.44
N ILE A 166 -17.36 2.17 13.58
CA ILE A 166 -17.61 1.60 14.89
C ILE A 166 -18.91 2.15 15.45
N TYR A 167 -19.83 1.23 15.73
CA TYR A 167 -21.17 1.50 16.27
C TYR A 167 -21.25 0.95 17.69
N ASP A 168 -21.19 1.80 18.68
CA ASP A 168 -21.23 1.43 20.10
C ASP A 168 -22.63 1.46 20.71
N GLY A 169 -23.65 1.71 19.89
CA GLY A 169 -25.05 1.87 20.29
C GLY A 169 -25.44 3.31 20.63
N SER A 170 -24.51 4.27 20.55
CA SER A 170 -24.81 5.70 20.63
C SER A 170 -25.40 6.22 19.30
N SER A 171 -25.78 7.49 19.27
CA SER A 171 -26.19 8.16 18.03
C SER A 171 -25.01 8.53 17.13
N THR A 172 -23.79 8.24 17.57
CA THR A 172 -22.55 8.62 16.85
C THR A 172 -21.88 7.39 16.28
N ILE A 173 -21.34 7.54 15.06
CA ILE A 173 -20.50 6.55 14.39
C ILE A 173 -19.09 7.11 14.32
N SER A 174 -18.11 6.34 14.76
CA SER A 174 -16.71 6.70 14.62
C SER A 174 -16.10 5.97 13.43
N LEU A 175 -15.61 6.75 12.46
CA LEU A 175 -14.77 6.22 11.37
C LEU A 175 -13.34 6.21 11.86
N CYS A 176 -12.71 5.04 11.79
CA CYS A 176 -11.42 4.79 12.39
C CYS A 176 -10.46 4.12 11.43
N LEU A 177 -9.19 4.32 11.68
CA LEU A 177 -8.09 3.64 11.02
C LEU A 177 -7.28 2.85 12.03
N GLU A 178 -6.87 1.66 11.65
CA GLU A 178 -5.99 0.83 12.47
C GLU A 178 -4.61 1.47 12.61
N THR A 179 -4.03 1.41 13.83
CA THR A 179 -2.71 1.93 14.15
C THR A 179 -1.80 0.85 14.68
N GLN A 180 -0.49 0.98 14.45
CA GLN A 180 0.51 0.02 14.96
C GLN A 180 0.85 0.22 16.45
N GLY A 181 0.32 1.24 17.09
CA GLY A 181 0.58 1.59 18.50
C GLY A 181 -0.67 2.09 19.19
N PRO A 182 -0.57 2.57 20.45
CA PRO A 182 -1.69 3.10 21.17
C PRO A 182 -2.41 4.17 20.36
N GLY A 183 -3.70 3.92 20.07
CA GLY A 183 -4.61 4.84 19.39
C GLY A 183 -5.59 5.46 20.39
N ASP A 184 -6.69 6.05 19.91
CA ASP A 184 -7.71 6.68 20.73
C ASP A 184 -8.46 5.64 21.57
N PHE A 185 -8.63 4.42 21.03
CA PHE A 185 -9.23 3.32 21.77
C PHE A 185 -8.74 1.94 21.25
N PRO A 186 -8.71 0.92 22.13
CA PRO A 186 -8.46 -0.46 21.74
C PRO A 186 -9.76 -1.20 21.44
N LEU A 187 -9.74 -2.07 20.42
CA LEU A 187 -10.67 -3.18 20.34
C LEU A 187 -10.04 -4.41 20.99
N PRO A 188 -10.72 -5.03 21.96
CA PRO A 188 -10.14 -6.14 22.72
C PRO A 188 -9.89 -7.36 21.84
N GLY A 189 -8.85 -8.11 22.16
CA GLY A 189 -8.63 -9.42 21.57
C GLY A 189 -9.73 -10.41 21.97
N GLY A 190 -10.09 -11.31 21.04
CA GLY A 190 -11.14 -12.29 21.29
C GLY A 190 -11.63 -12.98 20.02
N ASN A 191 -12.76 -13.67 20.14
CA ASN A 191 -13.42 -14.30 19.02
C ASN A 191 -14.43 -13.33 18.40
N TYR A 192 -14.24 -13.00 17.14
CA TYR A 192 -15.13 -12.13 16.38
C TYR A 192 -15.94 -12.97 15.39
N LEU A 193 -17.25 -12.91 15.51
CA LEU A 193 -18.15 -13.38 14.47
C LEU A 193 -18.09 -12.37 13.31
N SER A 194 -17.84 -12.84 12.12
CA SER A 194 -17.76 -12.00 10.92
C SER A 194 -18.61 -12.53 9.78
N MET A 195 -19.10 -11.62 8.95
CA MET A 195 -19.76 -11.86 7.68
C MET A 195 -19.29 -10.84 6.65
N GLN A 196 -18.97 -11.29 5.44
CA GLN A 196 -18.52 -10.43 4.34
C GLN A 196 -19.57 -10.45 3.22
N SER A 197 -19.82 -9.30 2.60
CA SER A 197 -20.69 -9.19 1.43
C SER A 197 -20.32 -8.03 0.52
N LEU A 198 -20.71 -8.14 -0.75
CA LEU A 198 -20.77 -7.02 -1.69
C LEU A 198 -22.07 -6.26 -1.44
N ILE A 199 -21.99 -4.95 -1.35
CA ILE A 199 -23.13 -4.06 -1.09
C ILE A 199 -23.21 -3.04 -2.21
N HIS A 200 -24.38 -2.99 -2.83
CA HIS A 200 -24.67 -2.02 -3.89
C HIS A 200 -25.48 -0.82 -3.35
N GLU A 201 -26.43 -1.08 -2.45
CA GLU A 201 -27.33 -0.08 -1.88
C GLU A 201 -27.33 -0.11 -0.35
N ASP A 202 -27.59 1.04 0.28
CA ASP A 202 -27.62 1.18 1.74
C ASP A 202 -28.60 0.22 2.43
N ASP A 203 -29.68 -0.15 1.75
CA ASP A 203 -30.69 -1.05 2.33
C ASP A 203 -30.19 -2.50 2.40
N GLU A 204 -29.29 -2.92 1.51
CA GLU A 204 -28.62 -4.23 1.59
C GLU A 204 -27.71 -4.30 2.82
N LEU A 205 -27.03 -3.19 3.15
CA LEU A 205 -26.20 -3.11 4.36
C LEU A 205 -27.03 -3.27 5.62
N LYS A 206 -28.22 -2.64 5.69
CA LYS A 206 -29.15 -2.79 6.83
C LYS A 206 -29.60 -4.25 6.98
N GLN A 207 -29.98 -4.87 5.87
CA GLN A 207 -30.37 -6.28 5.87
C GLN A 207 -29.23 -7.19 6.33
N MET A 208 -28.02 -6.93 5.91
CA MET A 208 -26.84 -7.68 6.34
C MET A 208 -26.61 -7.53 7.85
N ILE A 209 -26.79 -6.33 8.40
CA ILE A 209 -26.70 -6.07 9.84
C ILE A 209 -27.77 -6.85 10.60
N GLU A 210 -29.03 -6.80 10.17
CA GLU A 210 -30.14 -7.55 10.76
C GLU A 210 -29.88 -9.06 10.73
N GLN A 211 -29.45 -9.62 9.60
CA GLN A 211 -29.09 -11.03 9.48
C GLN A 211 -27.98 -11.44 10.46
N LEU A 212 -26.98 -10.58 10.67
CA LEU A 212 -25.90 -10.87 11.62
C LEU A 212 -26.43 -10.92 13.06
N TYR A 213 -27.31 -10.00 13.46
CA TYR A 213 -27.98 -10.02 14.78
C TYR A 213 -28.85 -11.26 14.98
N ASP A 214 -29.64 -11.63 13.97
CA ASP A 214 -30.48 -12.83 14.00
C ASP A 214 -29.64 -14.10 14.16
N TYR A 215 -28.53 -14.18 13.46
CA TYR A 215 -27.60 -15.30 13.57
C TYR A 215 -26.98 -15.39 14.97
N VAL A 216 -26.54 -14.26 15.56
CA VAL A 216 -26.00 -14.21 16.91
C VAL A 216 -27.04 -14.74 17.92
N ALA A 217 -28.29 -14.28 17.81
CA ALA A 217 -29.39 -14.70 18.67
C ALA A 217 -29.68 -16.22 18.52
N ALA A 218 -29.71 -16.72 17.29
CA ALA A 218 -29.96 -18.14 17.00
C ALA A 218 -28.88 -19.07 17.55
N GLN A 219 -27.61 -18.61 17.59
CA GLN A 219 -26.49 -19.40 18.09
C GLN A 219 -26.25 -19.22 19.62
N SER A 220 -27.08 -18.42 20.29
CA SER A 220 -26.93 -18.10 21.71
C SER A 220 -25.56 -17.50 22.09
N TYR A 221 -24.98 -16.72 21.19
CA TYR A 221 -23.80 -15.91 21.49
C TYR A 221 -24.21 -14.64 22.23
N THR A 222 -23.32 -14.15 23.11
CA THR A 222 -23.44 -12.83 23.74
C THR A 222 -22.52 -11.86 23.02
N ILE A 223 -23.06 -10.70 22.61
CA ILE A 223 -22.24 -9.62 22.02
C ILE A 223 -21.54 -8.89 23.16
N ALA A 224 -20.19 -8.79 23.09
CA ALA A 224 -19.36 -8.20 24.14
C ALA A 224 -18.70 -6.86 23.71
N GLY A 225 -19.12 -6.28 22.59
CA GLY A 225 -18.52 -5.04 22.07
C GLY A 225 -19.35 -4.36 20.98
N PRO A 226 -18.83 -3.31 20.36
CA PRO A 226 -19.52 -2.59 19.31
C PRO A 226 -19.67 -3.43 18.03
N LEU A 227 -20.61 -3.04 17.17
CA LEU A 227 -20.62 -3.48 15.78
C LEU A 227 -19.51 -2.77 15.04
N ILE A 228 -18.70 -3.54 14.33
CA ILE A 228 -17.62 -3.05 13.48
C ILE A 228 -17.99 -3.34 12.03
N LEU A 229 -18.09 -2.30 11.23
CA LEU A 229 -18.23 -2.40 9.78
C LEU A 229 -16.88 -2.01 9.15
N ILE A 230 -16.30 -2.89 8.36
CA ILE A 230 -15.02 -2.67 7.68
C ILE A 230 -15.28 -2.49 6.19
N GLU A 231 -14.93 -1.33 5.66
CA GLU A 231 -14.98 -1.02 4.24
C GLU A 231 -13.59 -1.17 3.61
N ARG A 232 -13.52 -1.96 2.53
CA ARG A 232 -12.29 -2.16 1.73
C ARG A 232 -12.45 -1.56 0.35
N SER A 233 -12.39 -0.25 0.27
CA SER A 233 -12.59 0.50 -0.98
C SER A 233 -11.60 0.12 -2.10
N TYR A 234 -10.39 -0.32 -1.76
CA TYR A 234 -9.39 -0.79 -2.74
C TYR A 234 -9.81 -2.07 -3.47
N LEU A 235 -10.75 -2.86 -2.93
CA LEU A 235 -11.30 -4.04 -3.61
C LEU A 235 -12.31 -3.68 -4.69
N SER A 236 -12.78 -2.44 -4.78
CA SER A 236 -13.69 -1.98 -5.85
C SER A 236 -13.10 -2.12 -7.26
N LEU A 237 -11.79 -2.39 -7.37
CA LEU A 237 -11.15 -2.79 -8.62
C LEU A 237 -11.76 -4.05 -9.26
N PHE A 238 -12.37 -4.93 -8.45
CA PHE A 238 -12.92 -6.21 -8.87
C PHE A 238 -14.44 -6.22 -9.02
N SER A 239 -15.12 -5.12 -8.70
CA SER A 239 -16.58 -4.99 -8.80
C SER A 239 -16.95 -3.69 -9.52
N LYS A 240 -18.13 -3.69 -10.15
CA LYS A 240 -18.70 -2.48 -10.75
C LYS A 240 -19.75 -1.92 -9.82
N ASN A 241 -19.50 -0.74 -9.22
CA ASN A 241 -20.43 -0.01 -8.35
C ASN A 241 -20.85 -0.74 -7.07
N GLU A 242 -20.09 -1.70 -6.61
CA GLU A 242 -20.31 -2.41 -5.36
C GLU A 242 -19.13 -2.20 -4.42
N LEU A 243 -19.40 -2.10 -3.13
CA LEU A 243 -18.38 -1.97 -2.10
C LEU A 243 -18.26 -3.27 -1.30
N TYR A 244 -17.05 -3.55 -0.90
CA TYR A 244 -16.71 -4.72 -0.10
C TYR A 244 -16.80 -4.36 1.37
N TYR A 245 -17.77 -4.99 2.06
CA TYR A 245 -17.97 -4.80 3.49
C TYR A 245 -17.75 -6.10 4.27
N GLU A 246 -17.20 -5.97 5.47
CA GLU A 246 -17.16 -7.01 6.48
C GLU A 246 -17.79 -6.47 7.77
N LEU A 247 -18.79 -7.17 8.28
CA LEU A 247 -19.38 -6.91 9.60
C LEU A 247 -18.72 -7.81 10.64
N GLN A 248 -18.46 -7.28 11.83
CA GLN A 248 -17.88 -8.03 12.92
C GLN A 248 -18.51 -7.68 14.27
N PHE A 249 -18.71 -8.71 15.12
CA PHE A 249 -19.02 -8.58 16.53
C PHE A 249 -18.02 -9.38 17.37
N LEU A 250 -17.54 -8.79 18.47
CA LEU A 250 -16.90 -9.58 19.52
C LEU A 250 -17.96 -10.42 20.21
N ILE A 251 -17.77 -11.74 20.26
CA ILE A 251 -18.72 -12.68 20.84
C ILE A 251 -18.09 -13.44 22.01
N GLU A 252 -18.93 -13.70 23.01
CA GLU A 252 -18.65 -14.63 24.09
C GLU A 252 -19.59 -15.83 23.98
N SER A 253 -19.05 -17.04 24.19
CA SER A 253 -19.89 -18.24 24.28
C SER A 253 -20.67 -18.17 25.60
N ALA A 254 -21.96 -18.40 25.56
CA ALA A 254 -22.74 -18.55 26.81
C ALA A 254 -22.09 -19.67 27.65
N THR A 255 -21.44 -19.30 28.73
CA THR A 255 -20.86 -20.24 29.65
C THR A 255 -21.99 -21.13 30.22
N LYS A 256 -21.86 -22.45 30.05
CA LYS A 256 -22.68 -23.44 30.73
C LYS A 256 -22.36 -23.41 32.25
N SER A 257 -22.79 -22.39 32.94
CA SER A 257 -22.67 -22.27 34.38
C SER A 257 -24.03 -21.98 34.99
N GLU A 258 -24.96 -22.94 34.89
CA GLU A 258 -26.12 -23.07 35.79
C GLU A 258 -26.81 -24.41 35.64
N ARG A 259 -26.04 -25.52 35.77
CA ARG A 259 -26.62 -26.85 36.03
C ARG A 259 -25.74 -27.64 36.98
N ARG A 260 -25.52 -27.11 38.20
CA ARG A 260 -25.08 -27.89 39.38
C ARG A 260 -25.49 -27.12 40.61
N ASN A 261 -26.74 -27.22 41.03
CA ASN A 261 -27.19 -27.07 42.40
C ASN A 261 -28.70 -27.33 42.47
N HIS A 262 -29.08 -28.59 42.29
CA HIS A 262 -30.34 -29.11 42.82
C HIS A 262 -30.30 -30.64 42.76
N HIS A 263 -29.48 -31.22 43.63
CA HIS A 263 -29.69 -32.58 44.18
C HIS A 263 -28.65 -32.77 45.26
N ASP A 264 -29.09 -32.54 46.47
CA ASP A 264 -28.79 -33.30 47.65
C ASP A 264 -29.36 -32.58 48.87
N CYS A 265 -30.60 -32.88 49.15
CA CYS A 265 -31.17 -32.70 50.46
C CYS A 265 -32.38 -33.65 50.57
N SER A 266 -32.11 -34.89 50.87
CA SER A 266 -33.08 -35.70 51.64
C SER A 266 -32.49 -37.07 51.97
N THR A 267 -32.63 -37.35 53.25
CA THR A 267 -32.61 -38.64 53.90
C THR A 267 -31.29 -39.12 54.47
N ASP A 268 -31.17 -38.86 55.76
CA ASP A 268 -30.83 -39.95 56.70
C ASP A 268 -31.49 -39.67 58.05
N ASN A 269 -32.53 -40.44 58.32
CA ASN A 269 -33.00 -40.84 59.59
C ASN A 269 -32.95 -42.35 59.63
N ASN A 270 -31.97 -42.92 60.42
CA ASN A 270 -32.08 -43.97 61.40
C ASN A 270 -30.69 -44.40 61.80
#